data_39907d9d4cf0cd317f8608aa3674867a
#
_entry.id   39907d9d4cf0cd317f8608aa3674867a
#
_cell.length_a   1.000
_cell.length_b   1.000
_cell.length_c   1.000
_cell.angle_alpha   90.00
_cell.angle_beta   90.00
_cell.angle_gamma   90.00
#
_symmetry.space_group_name_H-M   'P 1'
#
loop_
_entity.id
_entity.type
_entity.pdbx_description
1 polymer ?
#
loop_
_entity_poly.entity_id
_entity_poly.type
_entity_poly.pdbx_seq_one_letter_code
_entity_poly.pdbx_strand_id
1 'polypeptide(L)'
;MIPIRYNLRSLMVRRATAAMTASVVALVVMLLFILSGFVAGLRATVMQNALPNNWIVLSRGTTDEGSSYITHDQYEIIKSRPQIATTADGNALVSPEVITGFNPDPAAPATSGVMFTLLRGVNPIGYQVHGGMRLEAGRWPNGGAAEMVVGRKLAARYPNLAVGSDFKFGPRTFKIVGVFSDQDSARESEMLTDLNVLTQEVHVNNGFEVLHVVLRPGTHDDFAKSLTTDSRVKVDTMSEQDFYAKQTAFVDQLRALGLIVALILAVGSVFGAMNTMYSAVARRTSEIGVLRVLGFSRFNVLTSFVLESIVLALAGGVLGEILGVLVAYSTGLSSQLMNVGEFIFRFRLTLGAFVSGMIAAILIGALGGLLPAWRASRISLLESLRSV
;
A
#
# COMPACT_ATOMS: atom_id res chain seq x y z
N MET A 1 -44.43 -1.20 6.97
CA MET A 1 -43.23 -0.45 6.47
C MET A 1 -43.70 0.59 5.46
N ILE A 2 -43.14 1.79 5.51
CA ILE A 2 -43.43 2.83 4.49
C ILE A 2 -42.71 2.41 3.19
N PRO A 3 -43.40 2.50 2.00
CA PRO A 3 -42.82 2.05 0.74
C PRO A 3 -41.54 2.83 0.36
N ILE A 4 -40.49 2.13 -0.04
CA ILE A 4 -39.19 2.73 -0.45
C ILE A 4 -39.37 3.74 -1.62
N ARG A 5 -40.33 3.50 -2.49
CA ARG A 5 -40.67 4.43 -3.59
C ARG A 5 -41.08 5.83 -3.10
N TYR A 6 -41.70 5.94 -1.92
CA TYR A 6 -42.02 7.20 -1.29
C TYR A 6 -40.75 7.99 -0.90
N ASN A 7 -39.78 7.31 -0.31
CA ASN A 7 -38.52 7.91 0.08
C ASN A 7 -37.68 8.39 -1.14
N LEU A 8 -37.63 7.60 -2.21
CA LEU A 8 -36.92 7.98 -3.45
C LEU A 8 -37.55 9.22 -4.12
N ARG A 9 -38.89 9.29 -4.19
CA ARG A 9 -39.60 10.45 -4.76
C ARG A 9 -39.33 11.73 -3.96
N SER A 10 -39.24 11.60 -2.66
CA SER A 10 -38.90 12.69 -1.74
C SER A 10 -37.51 13.28 -1.99
N LEU A 11 -36.50 12.44 -2.24
CA LEU A 11 -35.15 12.87 -2.54
C LEU A 11 -35.08 13.68 -3.87
N MET A 12 -35.86 13.27 -4.87
CA MET A 12 -35.95 13.98 -6.16
C MET A 12 -36.52 15.39 -6.06
N VAL A 13 -37.43 15.65 -5.11
CA VAL A 13 -37.99 16.99 -4.88
C VAL A 13 -36.98 17.95 -4.25
N ARG A 14 -35.93 17.43 -3.55
CA ARG A 14 -34.94 18.22 -2.79
C ARG A 14 -33.54 18.12 -3.38
N ARG A 15 -33.43 18.23 -4.70
CA ARG A 15 -32.18 17.98 -5.42
C ARG A 15 -30.95 18.73 -4.86
N ALA A 16 -31.14 20.01 -4.50
CA ALA A 16 -30.02 20.82 -4.02
C ALA A 16 -29.47 20.36 -2.66
N THR A 17 -30.34 20.16 -1.65
CA THR A 17 -29.91 19.71 -0.31
C THR A 17 -29.43 18.27 -0.32
N ALA A 18 -30.07 17.41 -1.11
CA ALA A 18 -29.63 16.02 -1.31
C ALA A 18 -28.26 15.97 -2.00
N ALA A 19 -28.05 16.79 -3.04
CA ALA A 19 -26.76 16.87 -3.73
C ALA A 19 -25.64 17.36 -2.80
N MET A 20 -25.89 18.39 -1.97
CA MET A 20 -24.89 18.86 -1.00
C MET A 20 -24.46 17.76 -0.04
N THR A 21 -25.41 17.03 0.55
CA THR A 21 -25.08 15.92 1.47
C THR A 21 -24.36 14.79 0.73
N ALA A 22 -24.84 14.41 -0.45
CA ALA A 22 -24.19 13.37 -1.26
C ALA A 22 -22.76 13.77 -1.66
N SER A 23 -22.51 15.05 -1.99
CA SER A 23 -21.17 15.55 -2.34
C SER A 23 -20.21 15.48 -1.16
N VAL A 24 -20.65 15.81 0.05
CA VAL A 24 -19.77 15.71 1.24
C VAL A 24 -19.43 14.26 1.53
N VAL A 25 -20.40 13.35 1.47
CA VAL A 25 -20.15 11.90 1.60
C VAL A 25 -19.23 11.41 0.48
N ALA A 26 -19.45 11.86 -0.75
CA ALA A 26 -18.63 11.49 -1.90
C ALA A 26 -17.15 11.86 -1.72
N LEU A 27 -16.87 13.05 -1.16
CA LEU A 27 -15.48 13.47 -0.89
C LEU A 27 -14.81 12.57 0.16
N VAL A 28 -15.51 12.19 1.22
CA VAL A 28 -14.98 11.29 2.25
C VAL A 28 -14.68 9.91 1.66
N VAL A 29 -15.61 9.36 0.90
CA VAL A 29 -15.47 8.05 0.27
C VAL A 29 -14.37 8.07 -0.79
N MET A 30 -14.28 9.11 -1.60
CA MET A 30 -13.21 9.30 -2.58
C MET A 30 -11.83 9.32 -1.91
N LEU A 31 -11.69 10.05 -0.80
CA LEU A 31 -10.43 10.10 -0.05
C LEU A 31 -10.04 8.72 0.49
N LEU A 32 -10.98 8.02 1.12
CA LEU A 32 -10.75 6.65 1.63
C LEU A 32 -10.38 5.68 0.51
N PHE A 33 -11.03 5.80 -0.64
CA PHE A 33 -10.78 4.98 -1.81
C PHE A 33 -9.35 5.19 -2.36
N ILE A 34 -8.95 6.46 -2.56
CA ILE A 34 -7.61 6.79 -3.06
C ILE A 34 -6.54 6.34 -2.07
N LEU A 35 -6.73 6.62 -0.78
CA LEU A 35 -5.79 6.19 0.27
C LEU A 35 -5.65 4.67 0.31
N SER A 36 -6.77 3.94 0.23
CA SER A 36 -6.76 2.48 0.26
C SER A 36 -6.06 1.89 -0.96
N GLY A 37 -6.27 2.47 -2.15
CA GLY A 37 -5.61 2.05 -3.39
C GLY A 37 -4.09 2.31 -3.37
N PHE A 38 -3.67 3.43 -2.80
CA PHE A 38 -2.27 3.78 -2.59
C PHE A 38 -1.59 2.78 -1.65
N VAL A 39 -2.15 2.57 -0.46
CA VAL A 39 -1.63 1.64 0.55
C VAL A 39 -1.58 0.20 0.00
N ALA A 40 -2.62 -0.23 -0.70
CA ALA A 40 -2.68 -1.56 -1.30
C ALA A 40 -1.60 -1.77 -2.37
N GLY A 41 -1.36 -0.75 -3.22
CA GLY A 41 -0.33 -0.79 -4.24
C GLY A 41 1.08 -0.91 -3.65
N LEU A 42 1.41 -0.06 -2.70
CA LEU A 42 2.72 -0.05 -2.05
C LEU A 42 2.96 -1.35 -1.27
N ARG A 43 2.01 -1.75 -0.41
CA ARG A 43 2.12 -3.00 0.35
C ARG A 43 2.26 -4.23 -0.53
N ALA A 44 1.50 -4.32 -1.61
CA ALA A 44 1.59 -5.44 -2.53
C ALA A 44 2.98 -5.51 -3.19
N THR A 45 3.53 -4.37 -3.62
CA THR A 45 4.86 -4.32 -4.25
C THR A 45 5.96 -4.77 -3.29
N VAL A 46 5.94 -4.34 -2.03
CA VAL A 46 6.95 -4.70 -1.03
C VAL A 46 6.80 -6.16 -0.61
N MET A 47 5.58 -6.62 -0.34
CA MET A 47 5.34 -8.00 0.11
C MET A 47 5.55 -9.06 -0.98
N GLN A 48 5.57 -8.70 -2.26
CA GLN A 48 5.86 -9.63 -3.35
C GLN A 48 7.34 -10.08 -3.37
N ASN A 49 8.25 -9.38 -2.70
CA ASN A 49 9.62 -9.82 -2.52
C ASN A 49 9.74 -11.03 -1.58
N ALA A 50 8.77 -11.22 -0.69
CA ALA A 50 8.85 -12.19 0.40
C ALA A 50 8.52 -13.60 -0.07
N LEU A 51 9.54 -14.44 -0.21
CA LEU A 51 9.39 -15.86 -0.50
C LEU A 51 9.25 -16.67 0.80
N PRO A 52 8.44 -17.75 0.81
CA PRO A 52 8.07 -18.44 2.07
C PRO A 52 9.24 -19.08 2.82
N ASN A 53 10.29 -19.50 2.12
CA ASN A 53 11.45 -20.17 2.73
C ASN A 53 12.71 -19.27 2.72
N ASN A 54 12.57 -18.01 2.33
CA ASN A 54 13.67 -17.06 2.30
C ASN A 54 13.80 -16.36 3.65
N TRP A 55 15.01 -16.24 4.09
CA TRP A 55 15.39 -15.60 5.33
C TRP A 55 16.50 -14.59 5.09
N ILE A 56 16.45 -13.53 5.88
CA ILE A 56 17.44 -12.46 5.87
C ILE A 56 18.28 -12.59 7.14
N VAL A 57 19.59 -12.49 6.96
CA VAL A 57 20.53 -12.46 8.06
C VAL A 57 21.21 -11.09 8.05
N LEU A 58 21.14 -10.40 9.17
CA LEU A 58 21.73 -9.08 9.40
C LEU A 58 22.63 -9.12 10.61
N SER A 59 23.55 -8.15 10.74
CA SER A 59 24.32 -8.01 11.97
C SER A 59 23.39 -7.73 13.16
N ARG A 60 23.80 -8.19 14.34
CA ARG A 60 22.97 -8.11 15.55
C ARG A 60 22.56 -6.68 15.89
N GLY A 61 21.24 -6.47 16.08
CA GLY A 61 20.66 -5.19 16.46
C GLY A 61 20.43 -4.23 15.30
N THR A 62 20.68 -4.63 14.04
CA THR A 62 20.32 -3.84 12.85
C THR A 62 18.96 -4.24 12.32
N THR A 63 18.24 -3.29 11.74
CA THR A 63 16.89 -3.48 11.21
C THR A 63 16.78 -3.20 9.72
N ASP A 64 17.83 -2.68 9.10
CA ASP A 64 17.93 -2.42 7.66
C ASP A 64 19.21 -3.02 7.07
N GLU A 65 19.16 -3.29 5.78
CA GLU A 65 20.25 -3.96 5.06
C GLU A 65 21.51 -3.08 5.00
N GLY A 66 21.34 -1.78 4.70
CA GLY A 66 22.48 -0.87 4.45
C GLY A 66 23.27 -0.47 5.69
N SER A 67 22.75 -0.69 6.92
CA SER A 67 23.50 -0.44 8.17
C SER A 67 24.06 -1.71 8.80
N SER A 68 23.86 -2.86 8.17
CA SER A 68 24.35 -4.15 8.62
C SER A 68 25.75 -4.43 8.07
N TYR A 69 26.54 -5.20 8.81
CA TYR A 69 27.85 -5.66 8.37
C TYR A 69 28.16 -7.07 8.88
N ILE A 70 28.39 -7.98 7.95
CA ILE A 70 28.68 -9.40 8.21
C ILE A 70 30.05 -9.69 7.60
N THR A 71 30.99 -10.16 8.42
CA THR A 71 32.33 -10.48 7.95
C THR A 71 32.36 -11.71 7.04
N HIS A 72 33.40 -11.84 6.23
CA HIS A 72 33.58 -13.01 5.37
C HIS A 72 33.66 -14.32 6.19
N ASP A 73 34.29 -14.30 7.36
CA ASP A 73 34.35 -15.47 8.25
C ASP A 73 32.99 -15.88 8.77
N GLN A 74 32.14 -14.89 9.13
CA GLN A 74 30.76 -15.17 9.56
C GLN A 74 29.93 -15.73 8.41
N TYR A 75 30.09 -15.21 7.20
CA TYR A 75 29.43 -15.74 6.00
C TYR A 75 29.79 -17.21 5.77
N GLU A 76 31.06 -17.62 5.83
CA GLU A 76 31.45 -19.00 5.63
C GLU A 76 30.90 -19.95 6.73
N ILE A 77 30.85 -19.47 7.98
CA ILE A 77 30.21 -20.21 9.08
C ILE A 77 28.71 -20.38 8.81
N ILE A 78 28.02 -19.33 8.39
CA ILE A 78 26.57 -19.36 8.11
C ILE A 78 26.28 -20.28 6.93
N LYS A 79 27.02 -20.12 5.84
CA LYS A 79 26.88 -20.90 4.61
C LYS A 79 27.03 -22.41 4.82
N SER A 80 27.84 -22.82 5.82
CA SER A 80 28.06 -24.22 6.15
C SER A 80 26.92 -24.88 6.95
N ARG A 81 25.87 -24.13 7.33
CA ARG A 81 24.79 -24.65 8.15
C ARG A 81 23.91 -25.66 7.40
N PRO A 82 23.62 -26.84 7.99
CA PRO A 82 22.87 -27.90 7.32
C PRO A 82 21.39 -27.57 7.06
N GLN A 83 20.86 -26.54 7.71
CA GLN A 83 19.50 -26.05 7.51
C GLN A 83 19.30 -25.32 6.18
N ILE A 84 20.39 -24.86 5.58
CA ILE A 84 20.35 -24.14 4.30
C ILE A 84 20.08 -25.13 3.16
N ALA A 85 19.20 -24.74 2.26
CA ALA A 85 18.90 -25.49 1.05
C ALA A 85 20.09 -25.39 0.08
N THR A 86 20.23 -26.39 -0.78
CA THR A 86 21.30 -26.46 -1.79
C THR A 86 20.69 -26.58 -3.18
N THR A 87 21.44 -26.09 -4.17
CA THR A 87 21.13 -26.34 -5.58
C THR A 87 21.31 -27.82 -5.92
N ALA A 88 20.91 -28.23 -7.13
CA ALA A 88 21.16 -29.58 -7.64
C ALA A 88 22.68 -29.92 -7.69
N ASP A 89 23.51 -28.90 -7.90
CA ASP A 89 24.97 -29.04 -7.94
C ASP A 89 25.63 -28.99 -6.54
N GLY A 90 24.83 -28.97 -5.46
CA GLY A 90 25.31 -28.97 -4.08
C GLY A 90 25.74 -27.61 -3.52
N ASN A 91 25.57 -26.52 -4.25
CA ASN A 91 25.91 -25.18 -3.76
C ASN A 91 24.86 -24.69 -2.77
N ALA A 92 25.26 -24.15 -1.62
CA ALA A 92 24.36 -23.56 -0.65
C ALA A 92 23.63 -22.35 -1.23
N LEU A 93 22.32 -22.27 -1.05
CA LEU A 93 21.51 -21.14 -1.48
C LEU A 93 21.62 -20.00 -0.47
N VAL A 94 22.79 -19.34 -0.50
CA VAL A 94 23.13 -18.15 0.28
C VAL A 94 23.66 -17.09 -0.65
N SER A 95 23.03 -15.93 -0.69
CA SER A 95 23.46 -14.75 -1.44
C SER A 95 24.04 -13.72 -0.47
N PRO A 96 25.35 -13.53 -0.44
CA PRO A 96 25.95 -12.37 0.20
C PRO A 96 25.75 -11.16 -0.71
N GLU A 97 25.32 -10.02 -0.14
CA GLU A 97 24.97 -8.85 -0.91
C GLU A 97 25.52 -7.57 -0.26
N VAL A 98 25.83 -6.61 -1.11
CA VAL A 98 26.19 -5.24 -0.75
C VAL A 98 25.23 -4.29 -1.43
N ILE A 99 24.77 -3.27 -0.71
CA ILE A 99 23.71 -2.40 -1.17
C ILE A 99 24.12 -0.96 -0.97
N THR A 100 23.85 -0.12 -1.95
CA THR A 100 24.07 1.32 -1.82
C THR A 100 22.94 2.09 -2.48
N GLY A 101 22.58 3.23 -1.89
CA GLY A 101 21.62 4.14 -2.47
C GLY A 101 22.27 5.06 -3.50
N PHE A 102 21.56 5.34 -4.59
CA PHE A 102 22.01 6.32 -5.57
C PHE A 102 20.82 7.10 -6.16
N ASN A 103 21.13 8.23 -6.80
CA ASN A 103 20.13 8.99 -7.56
C ASN A 103 20.19 8.57 -9.05
N PRO A 104 19.11 8.00 -9.62
CA PRO A 104 19.09 7.55 -11.01
C PRO A 104 19.07 8.70 -12.02
N ASP A 105 18.76 9.91 -11.58
CA ASP A 105 18.74 11.13 -12.41
C ASP A 105 19.43 12.28 -11.68
N PRO A 106 20.77 12.34 -11.71
CA PRO A 106 21.53 13.40 -11.05
C PRO A 106 21.31 14.79 -11.67
N ALA A 107 20.72 14.87 -12.85
CA ALA A 107 20.36 16.14 -13.51
C ALA A 107 18.99 16.68 -13.07
N ALA A 108 18.20 15.90 -12.35
CA ALA A 108 16.91 16.36 -11.83
C ALA A 108 17.10 17.50 -10.81
N PRO A 109 16.28 18.57 -10.88
CA PRO A 109 16.37 19.65 -9.90
C PRO A 109 16.12 19.13 -8.48
N ALA A 110 16.86 19.64 -7.50
CA ALA A 110 16.73 19.25 -6.09
C ALA A 110 15.31 19.39 -5.51
N THR A 111 14.46 20.19 -6.15
CA THR A 111 13.05 20.40 -5.82
C THR A 111 12.13 19.25 -6.26
N SER A 112 12.60 18.35 -7.12
CA SER A 112 11.78 17.22 -7.61
C SER A 112 11.69 16.02 -6.65
N GLY A 113 12.19 16.16 -5.42
CA GLY A 113 12.33 15.06 -4.48
C GLY A 113 13.45 14.12 -4.94
N VAL A 114 14.58 14.10 -4.23
CA VAL A 114 15.69 13.20 -4.56
C VAL A 114 15.17 11.77 -4.46
N MET A 115 15.04 11.11 -5.60
CA MET A 115 14.68 9.72 -5.61
C MET A 115 15.96 8.92 -5.30
N PHE A 116 15.94 8.20 -4.19
CA PHE A 116 16.92 7.18 -3.94
C PHE A 116 16.43 5.87 -4.55
N THR A 117 17.33 5.20 -5.25
CA THR A 117 17.15 3.83 -5.72
C THR A 117 18.31 2.99 -5.24
N LEU A 118 18.14 1.69 -5.17
CA LEU A 118 19.16 0.79 -4.68
C LEU A 118 19.98 0.21 -5.83
N LEU A 119 21.30 0.22 -5.66
CA LEU A 119 22.25 -0.55 -6.43
C LEU A 119 22.72 -1.71 -5.55
N ARG A 120 22.45 -2.91 -5.98
CA ARG A 120 22.73 -4.15 -5.25
C ARG A 120 23.82 -4.94 -5.97
N GLY A 121 24.86 -5.29 -5.25
CA GLY A 121 25.89 -6.23 -5.68
C GLY A 121 25.50 -7.65 -5.33
N VAL A 122 25.36 -8.49 -6.33
CA VAL A 122 24.96 -9.90 -6.19
C VAL A 122 25.91 -10.80 -6.93
N ASN A 123 26.05 -12.05 -6.48
CA ASN A 123 26.73 -13.10 -7.23
C ASN A 123 25.68 -13.97 -8.00
N PRO A 124 26.10 -14.86 -8.90
CA PRO A 124 25.17 -15.66 -9.69
C PRO A 124 24.18 -16.52 -8.87
N ILE A 125 24.55 -16.94 -7.65
CA ILE A 125 23.64 -17.69 -6.77
C ILE A 125 22.50 -16.81 -6.26
N GLY A 126 22.69 -15.50 -6.17
CA GLY A 126 21.67 -14.55 -5.74
C GLY A 126 20.43 -14.55 -6.64
N TYR A 127 20.61 -14.70 -7.95
CA TYR A 127 19.50 -14.81 -8.88
C TYR A 127 18.61 -16.04 -8.60
N GLN A 128 19.21 -17.12 -8.08
CA GLN A 128 18.46 -18.33 -7.69
C GLN A 128 17.82 -18.18 -6.30
N VAL A 129 18.51 -17.55 -5.36
CA VAL A 129 18.00 -17.27 -4.01
C VAL A 129 16.76 -16.41 -4.07
N HIS A 130 16.76 -15.38 -4.91
CA HIS A 130 15.60 -14.50 -5.09
C HIS A 130 14.46 -15.13 -5.93
N GLY A 131 14.71 -16.22 -6.65
CA GLY A 131 13.72 -17.14 -7.23
C GLY A 131 12.73 -16.62 -8.26
N GLY A 132 12.46 -15.32 -8.27
CA GLY A 132 11.46 -14.68 -9.15
C GLY A 132 12.03 -13.95 -10.34
N MET A 133 13.33 -13.68 -10.33
CA MET A 133 13.99 -12.84 -11.30
C MET A 133 14.06 -13.47 -12.70
N ARG A 134 13.63 -12.75 -13.70
CA ARG A 134 13.67 -13.16 -15.12
C ARG A 134 14.25 -12.04 -15.96
N LEU A 135 15.12 -12.38 -16.89
CA LEU A 135 15.64 -11.43 -17.86
C LEU A 135 14.56 -11.17 -18.94
N GLU A 136 14.19 -9.91 -19.12
CA GLU A 136 13.24 -9.48 -20.17
C GLU A 136 13.96 -9.05 -21.45
N ALA A 137 15.14 -8.43 -21.30
CA ALA A 137 15.94 -7.97 -22.43
C ALA A 137 17.43 -8.04 -22.09
N GLY A 138 18.28 -8.29 -23.10
CA GLY A 138 19.72 -8.32 -22.93
C GLY A 138 20.24 -9.61 -22.28
N ARG A 139 21.18 -9.48 -21.35
CA ARG A 139 21.81 -10.58 -20.62
C ARG A 139 22.14 -10.20 -19.17
N TRP A 140 22.42 -11.18 -18.34
CA TRP A 140 22.97 -10.94 -17.00
C TRP A 140 24.41 -10.38 -17.08
N PRO A 141 24.86 -9.62 -16.05
CA PRO A 141 26.23 -9.12 -15.96
C PRO A 141 27.24 -10.27 -15.92
N ASN A 142 28.38 -10.08 -16.57
CA ASN A 142 29.51 -10.99 -16.42
C ASN A 142 30.23 -10.74 -15.09
N GLY A 143 30.70 -11.81 -14.44
CA GLY A 143 31.45 -11.71 -13.21
C GLY A 143 32.70 -10.84 -13.38
N GLY A 144 32.93 -9.89 -12.47
CA GLY A 144 34.04 -8.97 -12.48
C GLY A 144 33.98 -7.85 -13.52
N ALA A 145 32.97 -7.79 -14.36
CA ALA A 145 32.79 -6.72 -15.34
C ALA A 145 32.02 -5.54 -14.75
N ALA A 146 32.32 -4.33 -15.17
CA ALA A 146 31.53 -3.13 -14.86
C ALA A 146 30.23 -3.11 -15.68
N GLU A 147 29.35 -4.04 -15.39
CA GLU A 147 28.08 -4.23 -16.07
C GLU A 147 26.93 -4.24 -15.07
N MET A 148 25.77 -3.77 -15.50
CA MET A 148 24.55 -3.71 -14.67
C MET A 148 23.35 -4.23 -15.43
N VAL A 149 22.37 -4.75 -14.68
CA VAL A 149 21.00 -4.93 -15.15
C VAL A 149 20.07 -4.05 -14.34
N VAL A 150 19.01 -3.59 -14.99
CA VAL A 150 18.05 -2.61 -14.43
C VAL A 150 16.71 -3.29 -14.24
N GLY A 151 16.07 -3.06 -13.12
CA GLY A 151 14.71 -3.53 -12.91
C GLY A 151 13.71 -2.86 -13.85
N ARG A 152 12.72 -3.61 -14.28
CA ARG A 152 11.73 -3.19 -15.29
C ARG A 152 11.05 -1.87 -14.95
N LYS A 153 10.65 -1.66 -13.68
CA LYS A 153 9.98 -0.43 -13.24
C LYS A 153 10.92 0.77 -13.34
N LEU A 154 12.18 0.58 -12.97
CA LEU A 154 13.19 1.62 -13.04
C LEU A 154 13.51 1.97 -14.50
N ALA A 155 13.72 0.98 -15.37
CA ALA A 155 13.94 1.18 -16.81
C ALA A 155 12.77 1.88 -17.49
N ALA A 156 11.53 1.52 -17.14
CA ALA A 156 10.34 2.17 -17.68
C ALA A 156 10.20 3.64 -17.27
N ARG A 157 10.74 4.02 -16.12
CA ARG A 157 10.67 5.39 -15.60
C ARG A 157 11.81 6.27 -16.11
N TYR A 158 13.00 5.70 -16.30
CA TYR A 158 14.19 6.43 -16.69
C TYR A 158 14.73 5.92 -18.03
N PRO A 159 14.40 6.60 -19.15
CA PRO A 159 14.83 6.19 -20.49
C PRO A 159 16.35 6.16 -20.68
N ASN A 160 17.11 6.91 -19.89
CA ASN A 160 18.59 6.91 -19.86
C ASN A 160 19.16 5.60 -19.29
N LEU A 161 18.35 4.75 -18.67
CA LEU A 161 18.75 3.43 -18.15
C LEU A 161 18.38 2.28 -19.12
N ALA A 162 18.37 2.54 -20.41
CA ALA A 162 18.09 1.53 -21.44
C ALA A 162 19.27 0.57 -21.64
N VAL A 163 19.02 -0.63 -22.15
CA VAL A 163 20.06 -1.59 -22.51
C VAL A 163 21.00 -0.98 -23.55
N GLY A 164 22.30 -1.07 -23.29
CA GLY A 164 23.37 -0.48 -24.12
C GLY A 164 23.83 0.90 -23.65
N SER A 165 23.10 1.56 -22.74
CA SER A 165 23.51 2.84 -22.17
C SER A 165 24.65 2.68 -21.15
N ASP A 166 25.39 3.76 -20.97
CA ASP A 166 26.43 3.86 -19.94
C ASP A 166 25.86 4.61 -18.71
N PHE A 167 26.12 4.07 -17.54
CA PHE A 167 25.74 4.66 -16.26
C PHE A 167 26.96 4.93 -15.39
N LYS A 168 27.15 6.18 -14.97
CA LYS A 168 28.26 6.56 -14.10
C LYS A 168 27.87 6.45 -12.62
N PHE A 169 28.55 5.58 -11.89
CA PHE A 169 28.42 5.47 -10.44
C PHE A 169 29.83 5.63 -9.79
N GLY A 170 29.97 6.63 -8.92
CA GLY A 170 31.28 6.98 -8.40
C GLY A 170 32.29 7.34 -9.49
N PRO A 171 33.54 6.82 -9.42
CA PRO A 171 34.54 7.02 -10.44
C PRO A 171 34.38 6.12 -11.67
N ARG A 172 33.58 5.04 -11.56
CA ARG A 172 33.42 4.01 -12.60
C ARG A 172 32.20 4.22 -13.47
N THR A 173 32.34 3.89 -14.75
CA THR A 173 31.23 3.81 -15.70
C THR A 173 30.83 2.35 -15.89
N PHE A 174 29.57 2.05 -15.70
CA PHE A 174 28.97 0.74 -15.87
C PHE A 174 28.17 0.71 -17.15
N LYS A 175 28.18 -0.43 -17.83
CA LYS A 175 27.34 -0.66 -19.00
C LYS A 175 26.05 -1.37 -18.61
N ILE A 176 24.91 -0.84 -19.00
CA ILE A 176 23.62 -1.49 -18.83
C ILE A 176 23.48 -2.58 -19.88
N VAL A 177 23.47 -3.86 -19.46
CA VAL A 177 23.50 -5.02 -20.35
C VAL A 177 22.19 -5.77 -20.41
N GLY A 178 21.23 -5.45 -19.53
CA GLY A 178 19.92 -6.09 -19.55
C GLY A 178 18.87 -5.40 -18.67
N VAL A 179 17.64 -5.84 -18.85
CA VAL A 179 16.49 -5.46 -18.02
C VAL A 179 15.87 -6.73 -17.45
N PHE A 180 15.60 -6.74 -16.15
CA PHE A 180 14.97 -7.87 -15.48
C PHE A 180 13.61 -7.51 -14.89
N SER A 181 12.77 -8.52 -14.74
CA SER A 181 11.52 -8.47 -13.99
C SER A 181 11.56 -9.43 -12.82
N ASP A 182 10.77 -9.15 -11.79
CA ASP A 182 10.64 -9.95 -10.59
C ASP A 182 9.19 -9.90 -10.05
N GLN A 183 8.25 -10.40 -10.84
CA GLN A 183 6.83 -10.55 -10.47
C GLN A 183 6.16 -9.26 -9.93
N ASP A 184 6.54 -8.10 -10.44
CA ASP A 184 6.06 -6.77 -10.00
C ASP A 184 6.49 -6.41 -8.56
N SER A 185 7.57 -6.99 -8.06
CA SER A 185 8.14 -6.76 -6.73
C SER A 185 8.86 -5.41 -6.62
N ALA A 186 9.31 -5.05 -5.41
CA ALA A 186 10.11 -3.85 -5.17
C ALA A 186 11.50 -3.93 -5.82
N ARG A 187 12.07 -5.13 -6.01
CA ARG A 187 13.36 -5.31 -6.71
C ARG A 187 13.36 -4.79 -8.14
N GLU A 188 12.21 -4.72 -8.79
CA GLU A 188 12.11 -4.08 -10.12
C GLU A 188 12.40 -2.57 -10.10
N SER A 189 12.59 -1.99 -8.91
CA SER A 189 13.02 -0.61 -8.68
C SER A 189 14.52 -0.49 -8.44
N GLU A 190 15.27 -1.59 -8.44
CA GLU A 190 16.70 -1.66 -8.17
C GLU A 190 17.52 -1.86 -9.44
N MET A 191 18.85 -1.62 -9.31
CA MET A 191 19.85 -2.07 -10.27
C MET A 191 20.70 -3.16 -9.63
N LEU A 192 21.11 -4.15 -10.44
CA LEU A 192 21.98 -5.23 -9.97
C LEU A 192 23.29 -5.21 -10.74
N THR A 193 24.38 -5.46 -10.03
CA THR A 193 25.74 -5.59 -10.60
C THR A 193 26.48 -6.75 -9.93
N ASP A 194 27.67 -7.06 -10.42
CA ASP A 194 28.53 -8.04 -9.78
C ASP A 194 28.93 -7.60 -8.37
N LEU A 195 28.83 -8.51 -7.39
CA LEU A 195 29.12 -8.26 -5.99
C LEU A 195 30.54 -7.71 -5.76
N ASN A 196 31.54 -8.32 -6.40
CA ASN A 196 32.94 -7.93 -6.19
C ASN A 196 33.21 -6.53 -6.77
N VAL A 197 32.59 -6.20 -7.89
CA VAL A 197 32.73 -4.89 -8.51
C VAL A 197 32.11 -3.82 -7.61
N LEU A 198 30.90 -4.04 -7.09
CA LEU A 198 30.26 -3.06 -6.20
C LEU A 198 31.02 -2.92 -4.88
N THR A 199 31.44 -4.03 -4.27
CA THR A 199 32.22 -4.04 -3.03
C THR A 199 33.49 -3.17 -3.12
N GLN A 200 34.14 -3.20 -4.28
CA GLN A 200 35.29 -2.33 -4.54
C GLN A 200 34.93 -0.85 -4.65
N GLU A 201 33.81 -0.53 -5.32
CA GLU A 201 33.38 0.85 -5.53
C GLU A 201 32.90 1.53 -4.24
N VAL A 202 32.18 0.80 -3.39
CA VAL A 202 31.66 1.34 -2.12
C VAL A 202 32.60 1.15 -0.94
N HIS A 203 33.80 0.57 -1.18
CA HIS A 203 34.87 0.36 -0.19
C HIS A 203 34.42 -0.48 1.02
N VAL A 204 33.51 -1.42 0.83
CA VAL A 204 33.16 -2.41 1.85
C VAL A 204 34.27 -3.46 1.94
N ASN A 205 35.14 -3.34 2.94
CA ASN A 205 36.28 -4.21 3.08
C ASN A 205 35.90 -5.51 3.81
N ASN A 206 36.16 -6.66 3.18
CA ASN A 206 36.10 -8.00 3.78
C ASN A 206 34.77 -8.38 4.45
N GLY A 207 33.66 -7.96 3.87
CA GLY A 207 32.34 -8.28 4.40
C GLY A 207 31.19 -7.97 3.46
N PHE A 208 30.00 -8.17 3.95
CA PHE A 208 28.72 -8.01 3.26
C PHE A 208 27.73 -7.29 4.17
N GLU A 209 26.75 -6.64 3.60
CA GLU A 209 25.74 -5.95 4.38
C GLU A 209 24.57 -6.88 4.76
N VAL A 210 24.22 -7.80 3.89
CA VAL A 210 23.12 -8.74 4.13
C VAL A 210 23.42 -10.11 3.52
N LEU A 211 22.88 -11.17 4.14
CA LEU A 211 22.83 -12.48 3.52
C LEU A 211 21.37 -12.87 3.32
N HIS A 212 20.98 -13.14 2.08
CA HIS A 212 19.71 -13.80 1.78
C HIS A 212 19.96 -15.32 1.74
N VAL A 213 19.16 -16.08 2.48
CA VAL A 213 19.31 -17.54 2.59
C VAL A 213 18.01 -18.23 2.31
N VAL A 214 18.06 -19.36 1.62
CA VAL A 214 16.89 -20.22 1.45
C VAL A 214 17.04 -21.38 2.42
N LEU A 215 16.09 -21.52 3.35
CA LEU A 215 16.09 -22.62 4.31
C LEU A 215 15.32 -23.81 3.80
N ARG A 216 15.69 -25.00 4.26
CA ARG A 216 14.87 -26.21 4.08
C ARG A 216 13.57 -26.03 4.86
N PRO A 217 12.42 -26.46 4.31
CA PRO A 217 11.14 -26.32 5.00
C PRO A 217 11.18 -26.90 6.42
N GLY A 218 10.66 -26.14 7.39
CA GLY A 218 10.57 -26.55 8.80
C GLY A 218 11.85 -26.49 9.63
N THR A 219 12.96 -25.93 9.10
CA THR A 219 14.26 -25.87 9.82
C THR A 219 14.60 -24.46 10.35
N HIS A 220 13.68 -23.53 10.30
CA HIS A 220 13.93 -22.13 10.65
C HIS A 220 14.30 -21.92 12.13
N ASP A 221 13.61 -22.61 13.07
CA ASP A 221 13.92 -22.49 14.49
C ASP A 221 15.30 -23.04 14.83
N ASP A 222 15.65 -24.17 14.22
CA ASP A 222 16.98 -24.79 14.39
C ASP A 222 18.07 -23.91 13.78
N PHE A 223 17.80 -23.27 12.63
CA PHE A 223 18.74 -22.32 12.04
C PHE A 223 18.96 -21.11 12.96
N ALA A 224 17.89 -20.47 13.43
CA ALA A 224 17.98 -19.32 14.34
C ALA A 224 18.71 -19.69 15.64
N LYS A 225 18.41 -20.85 16.24
CA LYS A 225 19.14 -21.36 17.42
C LYS A 225 20.60 -21.60 17.13
N SER A 226 20.94 -22.20 15.98
CA SER A 226 22.31 -22.50 15.61
C SER A 226 23.19 -21.24 15.49
N LEU A 227 22.60 -20.11 15.06
CA LEU A 227 23.30 -18.82 14.96
C LEU A 227 23.40 -18.11 16.31
N THR A 228 22.33 -18.14 17.12
CA THR A 228 22.34 -17.50 18.45
C THR A 228 23.26 -18.18 19.45
N THR A 229 23.46 -19.51 19.32
CA THR A 229 24.31 -20.29 20.20
C THR A 229 25.80 -20.19 19.83
N ASP A 230 26.11 -19.87 18.57
CA ASP A 230 27.49 -19.75 18.10
C ASP A 230 28.05 -18.35 18.38
N SER A 231 28.93 -18.23 19.37
CA SER A 231 29.51 -16.95 19.78
C SER A 231 30.37 -16.25 18.72
N ARG A 232 30.79 -16.99 17.68
CA ARG A 232 31.58 -16.46 16.55
C ARG A 232 30.70 -15.67 15.58
N VAL A 233 29.37 -15.88 15.63
CA VAL A 233 28.41 -15.27 14.69
C VAL A 233 27.52 -14.33 15.50
N LYS A 234 27.64 -13.02 15.23
CA LYS A 234 26.85 -11.97 15.90
C LYS A 234 25.81 -11.41 14.93
N VAL A 235 24.82 -12.22 14.63
CA VAL A 235 23.76 -11.88 13.67
C VAL A 235 22.39 -12.11 14.27
N ASP A 236 21.42 -11.45 13.67
CA ASP A 236 20.00 -11.72 13.83
C ASP A 236 19.44 -12.24 12.52
N THR A 237 18.44 -13.10 12.60
CA THR A 237 17.80 -13.69 11.43
C THR A 237 16.29 -13.55 11.54
N MET A 238 15.67 -13.23 10.41
CA MET A 238 14.21 -13.13 10.31
C MET A 238 13.73 -13.59 8.94
N SER A 239 12.46 -13.96 8.83
CA SER A 239 11.88 -14.27 7.52
C SER A 239 11.85 -13.04 6.63
N GLU A 240 11.96 -13.22 5.31
CA GLU A 240 11.75 -12.10 4.37
C GLU A 240 10.38 -11.45 4.58
N GLN A 241 9.36 -12.24 4.94
CA GLN A 241 8.01 -11.73 5.23
C GLN A 241 8.00 -10.76 6.41
N ASP A 242 8.65 -11.11 7.52
CA ASP A 242 8.74 -10.25 8.70
C ASP A 242 9.60 -9.01 8.43
N PHE A 243 10.68 -9.15 7.67
CA PHE A 243 11.54 -8.05 7.29
C PHE A 243 10.76 -7.01 6.48
N TYR A 244 10.11 -7.42 5.39
CA TYR A 244 9.32 -6.51 4.56
C TYR A 244 8.08 -5.99 5.27
N ALA A 245 7.47 -6.77 6.18
CA ALA A 245 6.40 -6.27 7.04
C ALA A 245 6.88 -5.12 7.95
N LYS A 246 8.10 -5.21 8.50
CA LYS A 246 8.71 -4.11 9.27
C LYS A 246 9.01 -2.89 8.41
N GLN A 247 9.52 -3.09 7.19
CA GLN A 247 9.75 -1.99 6.24
C GLN A 247 8.44 -1.28 5.84
N THR A 248 7.31 -1.99 5.84
CA THR A 248 6.01 -1.38 5.56
C THR A 248 5.37 -0.69 6.77
N ALA A 249 6.01 -0.68 7.93
CA ALA A 249 5.45 -0.05 9.13
C ALA A 249 5.13 1.46 8.94
N PHE A 250 5.95 2.18 8.17
CA PHE A 250 5.67 3.57 7.82
C PHE A 250 4.39 3.72 6.98
N VAL A 251 4.05 2.71 6.14
CA VAL A 251 2.81 2.67 5.36
C VAL A 251 1.61 2.58 6.28
N ASP A 252 1.72 1.81 7.37
CA ASP A 252 0.67 1.71 8.39
C ASP A 252 0.51 3.03 9.15
N GLN A 253 1.59 3.78 9.39
CA GLN A 253 1.54 5.14 9.95
C GLN A 253 0.83 6.12 8.99
N LEU A 254 1.18 6.11 7.70
CA LEU A 254 0.48 6.92 6.69
C LEU A 254 -1.00 6.56 6.59
N ARG A 255 -1.32 5.26 6.64
CA ARG A 255 -2.70 4.78 6.68
C ARG A 255 -3.42 5.28 7.93
N ALA A 256 -2.81 5.22 9.09
CA ALA A 256 -3.39 5.72 10.34
C ALA A 256 -3.67 7.23 10.28
N LEU A 257 -2.73 8.03 9.79
CA LEU A 257 -2.93 9.47 9.58
C LEU A 257 -4.08 9.74 8.59
N GLY A 258 -4.12 9.02 7.48
CA GLY A 258 -5.19 9.15 6.50
C GLY A 258 -6.56 8.75 7.07
N LEU A 259 -6.62 7.71 7.90
CA LEU A 259 -7.85 7.32 8.61
C LEU A 259 -8.30 8.37 9.62
N ILE A 260 -7.36 9.04 10.34
CA ILE A 260 -7.69 10.14 11.24
C ILE A 260 -8.32 11.30 10.47
N VAL A 261 -7.73 11.70 9.34
CA VAL A 261 -8.28 12.75 8.47
C VAL A 261 -9.66 12.34 7.93
N ALA A 262 -9.80 11.10 7.47
CA ALA A 262 -11.07 10.58 6.99
C ALA A 262 -12.13 10.56 8.09
N LEU A 263 -11.77 10.23 9.33
CA LEU A 263 -12.67 10.25 10.48
C LEU A 263 -13.16 11.67 10.79
N ILE A 264 -12.26 12.65 10.77
CA ILE A 264 -12.61 14.07 10.99
C ILE A 264 -13.62 14.54 9.93
N LEU A 265 -13.33 14.21 8.65
CA LEU A 265 -14.23 14.54 7.55
C LEU A 265 -15.57 13.77 7.64
N ALA A 266 -15.54 12.51 8.07
CA ALA A 266 -16.75 11.70 8.29
C ALA A 266 -17.62 12.30 9.39
N VAL A 267 -17.05 12.76 10.49
CA VAL A 267 -17.77 13.46 11.57
C VAL A 267 -18.42 14.73 11.02
N GLY A 268 -17.70 15.56 10.26
CA GLY A 268 -18.25 16.72 9.58
C GLY A 268 -19.39 16.35 8.63
N SER A 269 -19.25 15.24 7.89
CA SER A 269 -20.26 14.71 6.97
C SER A 269 -21.52 14.26 7.71
N VAL A 270 -21.38 13.62 8.88
CA VAL A 270 -22.50 13.23 9.75
C VAL A 270 -23.28 14.48 10.18
N PHE A 271 -22.61 15.55 10.64
CA PHE A 271 -23.27 16.81 11.00
C PHE A 271 -23.98 17.46 9.80
N GLY A 272 -23.35 17.46 8.63
CA GLY A 272 -23.98 17.92 7.38
C GLY A 272 -25.25 17.13 7.02
N ALA A 273 -25.18 15.79 7.11
CA ALA A 273 -26.32 14.92 6.88
C ALA A 273 -27.43 15.14 7.93
N MET A 274 -27.06 15.31 9.20
CA MET A 274 -28.02 15.64 10.27
C MET A 274 -28.76 16.94 9.98
N ASN A 275 -28.07 18.00 9.59
CA ASN A 275 -28.65 19.32 9.33
C ASN A 275 -29.65 19.23 8.16
N THR A 276 -29.31 18.52 7.09
CA THR A 276 -30.21 18.33 5.95
C THR A 276 -31.41 17.47 6.32
N MET A 277 -31.23 16.44 7.16
CA MET A 277 -32.31 15.59 7.63
C MET A 277 -33.24 16.32 8.61
N TYR A 278 -32.75 17.18 9.50
CA TYR A 278 -33.57 18.04 10.36
C TYR A 278 -34.46 18.97 9.51
N SER A 279 -33.87 19.60 8.49
CA SER A 279 -34.63 20.42 7.55
C SER A 279 -35.69 19.60 6.78
N ALA A 280 -35.39 18.34 6.50
CA ALA A 280 -36.27 17.40 5.85
C ALA A 280 -37.49 17.07 6.72
N VAL A 281 -37.23 16.71 7.99
CA VAL A 281 -38.27 16.39 8.99
C VAL A 281 -39.13 17.61 9.25
N ALA A 282 -38.59 18.80 9.45
CA ALA A 282 -39.33 20.02 9.72
C ALA A 282 -40.36 20.34 8.62
N ARG A 283 -40.03 20.13 7.35
CA ARG A 283 -40.96 20.39 6.22
C ARG A 283 -42.03 19.31 6.05
N ARG A 284 -41.89 18.16 6.70
CA ARG A 284 -42.81 17.02 6.58
C ARG A 284 -43.55 16.72 7.87
N THR A 285 -43.62 17.66 8.80
CA THR A 285 -44.23 17.46 10.09
C THR A 285 -45.71 17.05 9.97
N SER A 286 -46.49 17.67 9.05
CA SER A 286 -47.86 17.31 8.76
C SER A 286 -48.02 15.90 8.17
N GLU A 287 -47.14 15.53 7.21
CA GLU A 287 -47.13 14.20 6.61
C GLU A 287 -46.87 13.11 7.66
N ILE A 288 -45.90 13.37 8.55
CA ILE A 288 -45.56 12.48 9.67
C ILE A 288 -46.74 12.33 10.60
N GLY A 289 -47.45 13.42 10.89
CA GLY A 289 -48.69 13.39 11.67
C GLY A 289 -49.76 12.50 11.05
N VAL A 290 -50.04 12.65 9.76
CA VAL A 290 -51.01 11.80 9.02
C VAL A 290 -50.60 10.33 9.10
N LEU A 291 -49.32 9.99 8.87
CA LEU A 291 -48.85 8.61 8.99
C LEU A 291 -49.11 8.05 10.39
N ARG A 292 -48.88 8.85 11.42
CA ARG A 292 -49.13 8.47 12.82
C ARG A 292 -50.63 8.25 13.13
N VAL A 293 -51.46 9.07 12.57
CA VAL A 293 -52.95 8.92 12.68
C VAL A 293 -53.41 7.65 11.96
N LEU A 294 -52.83 7.32 10.82
CA LEU A 294 -53.10 6.07 10.07
C LEU A 294 -52.56 4.80 10.76
N GLY A 295 -51.97 4.92 11.97
CA GLY A 295 -51.56 3.78 12.80
C GLY A 295 -50.09 3.32 12.59
N PHE A 296 -49.27 4.04 11.82
CA PHE A 296 -47.84 3.69 11.73
C PHE A 296 -47.12 3.93 13.06
N SER A 297 -46.37 2.94 13.50
CA SER A 297 -45.61 3.02 14.77
C SER A 297 -44.44 4.04 14.69
N ARG A 298 -44.01 4.54 15.86
CA ARG A 298 -42.81 5.41 15.96
C ARG A 298 -41.59 4.77 15.32
N PHE A 299 -41.44 3.46 15.48
CA PHE A 299 -40.34 2.69 14.90
C PHE A 299 -40.39 2.70 13.37
N ASN A 300 -41.59 2.58 12.76
CA ASN A 300 -41.76 2.64 11.30
C ASN A 300 -41.35 4.00 10.72
N VAL A 301 -41.62 5.09 11.44
CA VAL A 301 -41.23 6.45 11.06
C VAL A 301 -39.69 6.58 11.18
N LEU A 302 -39.11 6.15 12.32
CA LEU A 302 -37.69 6.18 12.55
C LEU A 302 -36.91 5.42 11.47
N THR A 303 -37.30 4.16 11.24
CA THR A 303 -36.59 3.32 10.23
C THR A 303 -36.71 3.90 8.82
N SER A 304 -37.83 4.51 8.45
CA SER A 304 -38.01 5.14 7.15
C SER A 304 -37.04 6.30 6.93
N PHE A 305 -36.87 7.20 7.91
CA PHE A 305 -35.96 8.33 7.78
C PHE A 305 -34.48 7.92 7.87
N VAL A 306 -34.13 6.91 8.67
CA VAL A 306 -32.81 6.35 8.70
C VAL A 306 -32.45 5.70 7.35
N LEU A 307 -33.36 4.93 6.77
CA LEU A 307 -33.16 4.34 5.43
C LEU A 307 -33.06 5.42 4.35
N GLU A 308 -33.83 6.51 4.42
CA GLU A 308 -33.70 7.65 3.49
C GLU A 308 -32.33 8.27 3.55
N SER A 309 -31.76 8.45 4.78
CA SER A 309 -30.40 8.96 4.97
C SER A 309 -29.33 7.99 4.47
N ILE A 310 -29.48 6.68 4.71
CA ILE A 310 -28.54 5.65 4.20
C ILE A 310 -28.54 5.62 2.68
N VAL A 311 -29.72 5.66 2.03
CA VAL A 311 -29.82 5.67 0.56
C VAL A 311 -29.13 6.90 -0.03
N LEU A 312 -29.32 8.06 0.61
CA LEU A 312 -28.64 9.30 0.18
C LEU A 312 -27.12 9.19 0.33
N ALA A 313 -26.66 8.64 1.46
CA ALA A 313 -25.24 8.44 1.70
C ALA A 313 -24.63 7.39 0.77
N LEU A 314 -25.36 6.32 0.44
CA LEU A 314 -24.94 5.33 -0.55
C LEU A 314 -24.81 5.95 -1.95
N ALA A 315 -25.75 6.81 -2.35
CA ALA A 315 -25.62 7.56 -3.61
C ALA A 315 -24.36 8.44 -3.61
N GLY A 316 -24.08 9.12 -2.49
CA GLY A 316 -22.82 9.85 -2.28
C GLY A 316 -21.61 8.93 -2.33
N GLY A 317 -21.67 7.75 -1.70
CA GLY A 317 -20.60 6.74 -1.73
C GLY A 317 -20.27 6.29 -3.15
N VAL A 318 -21.27 5.89 -3.92
CA VAL A 318 -21.08 5.51 -5.34
C VAL A 318 -20.48 6.66 -6.16
N LEU A 319 -20.97 7.89 -5.97
CA LEU A 319 -20.38 9.06 -6.63
C LEU A 319 -18.92 9.27 -6.21
N GLY A 320 -18.61 9.08 -4.94
CA GLY A 320 -17.24 9.20 -4.42
C GLY A 320 -16.30 8.18 -5.04
N GLU A 321 -16.72 6.93 -5.16
CA GLU A 321 -15.94 5.88 -5.83
C GLU A 321 -15.74 6.16 -7.32
N ILE A 322 -16.79 6.59 -8.02
CA ILE A 322 -16.70 6.98 -9.44
C ILE A 322 -15.72 8.14 -9.59
N LEU A 323 -15.81 9.18 -8.75
CA LEU A 323 -14.88 10.29 -8.75
C LEU A 323 -13.45 9.83 -8.42
N GLY A 324 -13.28 8.93 -7.45
CA GLY A 324 -11.98 8.36 -7.11
C GLY A 324 -11.34 7.61 -8.28
N VAL A 325 -12.12 6.81 -9.00
CA VAL A 325 -11.67 6.14 -10.23
C VAL A 325 -11.33 7.17 -11.31
N LEU A 326 -12.19 8.15 -11.55
CA LEU A 326 -11.94 9.21 -12.53
C LEU A 326 -10.67 10.00 -12.22
N VAL A 327 -10.45 10.38 -10.95
CA VAL A 327 -9.23 11.04 -10.51
C VAL A 327 -8.01 10.14 -10.74
N ALA A 328 -8.09 8.86 -10.37
CA ALA A 328 -7.00 7.91 -10.56
C ALA A 328 -6.61 7.74 -12.05
N TYR A 329 -7.58 7.76 -12.95
CA TYR A 329 -7.32 7.70 -14.39
C TYR A 329 -6.87 9.03 -14.99
N SER A 330 -7.52 10.14 -14.66
CA SER A 330 -7.23 11.47 -15.25
C SER A 330 -5.88 12.03 -14.81
N THR A 331 -5.46 11.76 -13.58
CA THR A 331 -4.14 12.15 -13.07
C THR A 331 -3.03 11.16 -13.44
N GLY A 332 -3.39 10.03 -14.07
CA GLY A 332 -2.45 8.98 -14.40
C GLY A 332 -2.00 8.13 -13.19
N LEU A 333 -2.58 8.30 -12.01
CA LEU A 333 -2.23 7.51 -10.82
C LEU A 333 -2.30 5.99 -11.06
N SER A 334 -3.27 5.54 -11.87
CA SER A 334 -3.48 4.13 -12.18
C SER A 334 -2.49 3.58 -13.22
N SER A 335 -1.93 4.43 -14.08
CA SER A 335 -1.01 4.05 -15.16
C SER A 335 0.44 4.42 -14.88
N GLN A 336 0.68 5.47 -14.09
CA GLN A 336 2.02 5.94 -13.78
C GLN A 336 2.63 5.14 -12.63
N LEU A 337 3.95 4.97 -12.71
CA LEU A 337 4.77 4.45 -11.63
C LEU A 337 4.96 5.55 -10.59
N MET A 338 4.51 5.29 -9.36
CA MET A 338 4.65 6.20 -8.22
C MET A 338 5.89 5.84 -7.42
N ASN A 339 6.51 6.84 -6.80
CA ASN A 339 7.67 6.65 -5.94
C ASN A 339 7.34 7.00 -4.50
N VAL A 340 7.77 6.15 -3.58
CA VAL A 340 7.83 6.47 -2.16
C VAL A 340 9.14 5.90 -1.63
N GLY A 341 10.07 6.80 -1.26
CA GLY A 341 11.43 6.40 -0.94
C GLY A 341 12.10 5.70 -2.13
N GLU A 342 12.59 4.51 -1.90
CA GLU A 342 13.24 3.64 -2.89
C GLU A 342 12.26 2.78 -3.71
N PHE A 343 10.98 2.74 -3.33
CA PHE A 343 10.01 1.86 -3.95
C PHE A 343 9.26 2.52 -5.08
N ILE A 344 9.27 1.89 -6.26
CA ILE A 344 8.41 2.22 -7.39
C ILE A 344 7.25 1.22 -7.39
N PHE A 345 6.02 1.74 -7.29
CA PHE A 345 4.81 0.93 -7.24
C PHE A 345 3.70 1.52 -8.08
N ARG A 346 2.64 0.74 -8.31
CA ARG A 346 1.43 1.18 -8.99
C ARG A 346 0.27 1.26 -8.03
N PHE A 347 -0.55 2.26 -8.20
CA PHE A 347 -1.85 2.34 -7.54
C PHE A 347 -2.70 1.12 -7.90
N ARG A 348 -3.26 0.44 -6.89
CA ARG A 348 -4.08 -0.76 -7.11
C ARG A 348 -5.52 -0.52 -6.67
N LEU A 349 -6.45 -0.67 -7.63
CA LEU A 349 -7.88 -0.72 -7.33
C LEU A 349 -8.19 -2.11 -6.74
N THR A 350 -8.58 -2.13 -5.47
CA THR A 350 -8.92 -3.38 -4.77
C THR A 350 -10.40 -3.41 -4.41
N LEU A 351 -11.00 -4.59 -4.41
CA LEU A 351 -12.37 -4.77 -3.92
C LEU A 351 -12.52 -4.29 -2.48
N GLY A 352 -11.47 -4.46 -1.66
CA GLY A 352 -11.45 -3.95 -0.28
C GLY A 352 -11.60 -2.43 -0.17
N ALA A 353 -11.04 -1.66 -1.12
CA ALA A 353 -11.20 -0.21 -1.17
C ALA A 353 -12.67 0.18 -1.44
N PHE A 354 -13.32 -0.47 -2.42
CA PHE A 354 -14.74 -0.26 -2.71
C PHE A 354 -15.63 -0.62 -1.50
N VAL A 355 -15.43 -1.78 -0.91
CA VAL A 355 -16.23 -2.24 0.23
C VAL A 355 -16.07 -1.31 1.44
N SER A 356 -14.85 -0.87 1.74
CA SER A 356 -14.58 0.05 2.86
C SER A 356 -15.23 1.42 2.66
N GLY A 357 -15.22 1.95 1.43
CA GLY A 357 -15.90 3.19 1.07
C GLY A 357 -17.43 3.09 1.25
N MET A 358 -18.04 2.01 0.77
CA MET A 358 -19.48 1.78 0.94
C MET A 358 -19.88 1.57 2.39
N ILE A 359 -19.08 0.87 3.20
CA ILE A 359 -19.31 0.73 4.65
C ILE A 359 -19.27 2.11 5.32
N ALA A 360 -18.28 2.94 5.01
CA ALA A 360 -18.17 4.29 5.54
C ALA A 360 -19.41 5.13 5.16
N ALA A 361 -19.88 5.06 3.92
CA ALA A 361 -21.09 5.75 3.49
C ALA A 361 -22.34 5.29 4.29
N ILE A 362 -22.50 3.98 4.50
CA ILE A 362 -23.60 3.44 5.31
C ILE A 362 -23.54 3.97 6.75
N LEU A 363 -22.35 3.96 7.36
CA LEU A 363 -22.17 4.46 8.73
C LEU A 363 -22.48 5.96 8.85
N ILE A 364 -21.99 6.77 7.90
CA ILE A 364 -22.27 8.21 7.86
C ILE A 364 -23.77 8.44 7.69
N GLY A 365 -24.43 7.73 6.79
CA GLY A 365 -25.86 7.84 6.56
C GLY A 365 -26.70 7.42 7.77
N ALA A 366 -26.34 6.31 8.40
CA ALA A 366 -27.03 5.81 9.59
C ALA A 366 -26.90 6.78 10.77
N LEU A 367 -25.69 7.22 11.07
CA LEU A 367 -25.41 8.15 12.17
C LEU A 367 -26.02 9.54 11.92
N GLY A 368 -25.89 10.05 10.69
CA GLY A 368 -26.46 11.35 10.30
C GLY A 368 -27.97 11.37 10.29
N GLY A 369 -28.61 10.24 9.96
CA GLY A 369 -30.06 10.10 9.97
C GLY A 369 -30.70 9.80 11.31
N LEU A 370 -29.94 9.18 12.25
CA LEU A 370 -30.50 8.61 13.49
C LEU A 370 -31.16 9.64 14.41
N LEU A 371 -30.48 10.72 14.76
CA LEU A 371 -31.01 11.76 15.65
C LEU A 371 -32.18 12.51 15.07
N PRO A 372 -32.16 12.98 13.79
CA PRO A 372 -33.31 13.59 13.16
C PRO A 372 -34.51 12.64 13.05
N ALA A 373 -34.30 11.37 12.69
CA ALA A 373 -35.31 10.35 12.60
C ALA A 373 -35.96 10.04 13.96
N TRP A 374 -35.14 10.00 15.02
CA TRP A 374 -35.62 9.81 16.37
C TRP A 374 -36.54 10.98 16.81
N ARG A 375 -36.13 12.22 16.52
CA ARG A 375 -36.93 13.41 16.79
C ARG A 375 -38.24 13.39 15.99
N ALA A 376 -38.22 13.03 14.71
CA ALA A 376 -39.37 12.87 13.86
C ALA A 376 -40.38 11.86 14.42
N SER A 377 -39.90 10.73 14.95
CA SER A 377 -40.76 9.68 15.53
C SER A 377 -41.50 10.10 16.79
N ARG A 378 -41.04 11.17 17.46
CA ARG A 378 -41.62 11.68 18.73
C ARG A 378 -42.53 12.91 18.58
N ILE A 379 -42.75 13.41 17.36
CA ILE A 379 -43.66 14.53 17.08
C ILE A 379 -45.05 14.19 17.63
N SER A 380 -45.65 15.12 18.38
CA SER A 380 -46.97 14.95 18.93
C SER A 380 -48.07 15.14 17.85
N LEU A 381 -49.14 14.36 17.94
CA LEU A 381 -50.28 14.46 17.00
C LEU A 381 -50.93 15.86 17.01
N LEU A 382 -50.96 16.52 18.19
CA LEU A 382 -51.51 17.87 18.33
C LEU A 382 -50.67 18.94 17.63
N GLU A 383 -49.36 18.79 17.66
CA GLU A 383 -48.41 19.72 17.04
C GLU A 383 -48.40 19.60 15.51
N SER A 384 -48.61 18.39 14.98
CA SER A 384 -48.71 18.12 13.55
C SER A 384 -50.00 18.66 12.90
N LEU A 385 -51.09 18.78 13.66
CA LEU A 385 -52.37 19.32 13.17
C LEU A 385 -52.45 20.85 13.28
N ARG A 386 -51.60 21.49 14.12
CA ARG A 386 -51.54 22.96 14.23
C ARG A 386 -50.67 23.62 13.15
N SER A 387 -49.88 22.85 12.43
CA SER A 387 -48.99 23.34 11.36
C SER A 387 -49.66 23.39 9.97
N VAL A 388 -50.92 23.13 9.90
CA VAL A 388 -51.79 23.36 8.74
C VAL A 388 -52.59 24.67 9.01
#